data_2e3312da80d9b34fcf3b3bbe5131a41b
#
_entry.id   2e3312da80d9b34fcf3b3bbe5131a41b
#
_cell.length_a   1.000
_cell.length_b   1.000
_cell.length_c   1.000
_cell.angle_alpha   90.00
_cell.angle_beta   90.00
_cell.angle_gamma   90.00
#
_symmetry.space_group_name_H-M   'P 1'
#
loop_
_entity.id
_entity.type
_entity.pdbx_description
1 polymer ?
#
loop_
_entity_poly.entity_id
_entity_poly.type
_entity_poly.pdbx_seq_one_letter_code
_entity_poly.pdbx_strand_id
1 'polypeptide(L)'
;MPERPAIRARRPVRLNRRQLVVIAFAIVALALLAAALLWPEDRGTYMPYADFARDLESGQIEQAVIAADGVRFLLHDDPTAYYTDNPSAPDLQERLLLSGAQVTNDAGAQGVLDFTLDLFFYGMFFGTFAVIAYKLASYSRNTFKVVRHTGVSFDDIAGMEQPKRELSRLVDVLKDPQRYARQGIRPVKGVVLEGPPGNGKTLFARALATEAGVDFIATKGADFQSALMSLGSRKIRTLFRKAARHQPCIVFIDEFDSIGERRNYAGTGVDKENNRIITAMLNEMDGFETGQRVLVVAATNSYRSLDPALIRPGRFDLKFTVGNPDAATRAELVRIYTERAGRTLAPELSADRLANAFEGLSCAAIETVLNGAATEALLGGGGPIGAAQIREAAEKTDMRLKAGVL
;
A
#
# COMPACT_ATOMS: atom_id res chain seq x y z
N MET A 1 -34.65 -16.67 37.95
CA MET A 1 -33.22 -17.10 37.87
C MET A 1 -32.62 -16.44 36.65
N PRO A 2 -31.65 -15.55 36.78
CA PRO A 2 -31.02 -14.94 35.63
C PRO A 2 -29.91 -15.87 35.08
N GLU A 3 -29.92 -16.10 33.77
CA GLU A 3 -28.96 -16.89 33.03
C GLU A 3 -27.56 -16.26 33.13
N ARG A 4 -26.57 -17.10 33.43
CA ARG A 4 -25.15 -16.71 33.46
C ARG A 4 -24.65 -16.52 32.02
N PRO A 5 -23.89 -15.43 31.71
CA PRO A 5 -23.32 -15.24 30.38
C PRO A 5 -22.22 -16.28 30.11
N ALA A 6 -22.33 -16.97 29.00
CA ALA A 6 -21.34 -17.93 28.51
C ALA A 6 -19.99 -17.28 28.30
N ILE A 7 -18.96 -17.78 28.97
CA ILE A 7 -17.56 -17.38 28.79
C ILE A 7 -17.10 -17.78 27.37
N ARG A 8 -16.96 -16.81 26.49
CA ARG A 8 -16.36 -17.01 25.16
C ARG A 8 -14.91 -17.51 25.32
N ALA A 9 -14.67 -18.78 25.00
CA ALA A 9 -13.33 -19.35 24.93
C ALA A 9 -12.48 -18.50 23.95
N ARG A 10 -11.36 -17.96 24.45
CA ARG A 10 -10.38 -17.24 23.63
C ARG A 10 -9.82 -18.20 22.58
N ARG A 11 -9.98 -17.88 21.31
CA ARG A 11 -9.36 -18.64 20.20
C ARG A 11 -7.84 -18.67 20.42
N PRO A 12 -7.19 -19.85 20.26
CA PRO A 12 -5.73 -19.92 20.39
C PRO A 12 -5.09 -19.00 19.33
N VAL A 13 -4.15 -18.19 19.77
CA VAL A 13 -3.34 -17.32 18.89
C VAL A 13 -2.49 -18.24 18.01
N ARG A 14 -2.87 -18.41 16.74
CA ARG A 14 -2.04 -19.13 15.77
C ARG A 14 -0.87 -18.22 15.36
N LEU A 15 0.29 -18.49 15.93
CA LEU A 15 1.54 -17.83 15.55
C LEU A 15 1.86 -18.16 14.08
N ASN A 16 2.19 -17.13 13.32
CA ASN A 16 2.59 -17.27 11.93
C ASN A 16 4.02 -17.87 11.88
N ARG A 17 4.35 -18.67 10.84
CA ARG A 17 5.69 -19.30 10.69
C ARG A 17 6.86 -18.35 10.94
N ARG A 18 6.69 -17.06 10.56
CA ARG A 18 7.70 -16.02 10.78
C ARG A 18 7.85 -15.63 12.24
N GLN A 19 6.78 -15.59 13.02
CA GLN A 19 6.81 -15.32 14.46
C GLN A 19 7.49 -16.49 15.19
N LEU A 20 7.24 -17.73 14.75
CA LEU A 20 7.92 -18.91 15.29
C LEU A 20 9.44 -18.88 15.06
N VAL A 21 9.91 -18.41 13.89
CA VAL A 21 11.36 -18.26 13.60
C VAL A 21 11.99 -17.20 14.49
N VAL A 22 11.35 -16.05 14.71
CA VAL A 22 11.87 -14.98 15.59
C VAL A 22 11.92 -15.45 17.04
N ILE A 23 10.89 -16.16 17.52
CA ILE A 23 10.84 -16.72 18.87
C ILE A 23 11.91 -17.79 19.04
N ALA A 24 12.11 -18.68 18.06
CA ALA A 24 13.14 -19.70 18.10
C ALA A 24 14.55 -19.07 18.17
N PHE A 25 14.80 -18.01 17.39
CA PHE A 25 16.08 -17.30 17.44
C PHE A 25 16.32 -16.62 18.80
N ALA A 26 15.29 -16.01 19.39
CA ALA A 26 15.37 -15.40 20.72
C ALA A 26 15.62 -16.45 21.82
N ILE A 27 15.01 -17.63 21.72
CA ILE A 27 15.24 -18.75 22.66
C ILE A 27 16.67 -19.28 22.55
N VAL A 28 17.20 -19.44 21.33
CA VAL A 28 18.59 -19.91 21.12
C VAL A 28 19.58 -18.88 21.64
N ALA A 29 19.36 -17.58 21.38
CA ALA A 29 20.22 -16.52 21.91
C ALA A 29 20.21 -16.48 23.47
N LEU A 30 19.04 -16.64 24.08
CA LEU A 30 18.89 -16.71 25.54
C LEU A 30 19.54 -17.94 26.13
N ALA A 31 19.47 -19.11 25.47
CA ALA A 31 20.09 -20.33 25.88
C ALA A 31 21.63 -20.25 25.80
N LEU A 32 22.18 -19.65 24.75
CA LEU A 32 23.62 -19.40 24.61
C LEU A 32 24.13 -18.44 25.68
N LEU A 33 23.37 -17.38 25.97
CA LEU A 33 23.68 -16.43 27.04
C LEU A 33 23.66 -17.11 28.40
N ALA A 34 22.66 -17.94 28.68
CA ALA A 34 22.58 -18.70 29.93
C ALA A 34 23.70 -19.72 30.05
N ALA A 35 24.09 -20.39 28.95
CA ALA A 35 25.22 -21.30 28.93
C ALA A 35 26.55 -20.59 29.23
N ALA A 36 26.76 -19.39 28.65
CA ALA A 36 27.95 -18.57 28.92
C ALA A 36 28.03 -18.08 30.36
N LEU A 37 26.89 -17.75 30.99
CA LEU A 37 26.82 -17.27 32.37
C LEU A 37 26.92 -18.41 33.43
N LEU A 38 26.51 -19.62 33.06
CA LEU A 38 26.44 -20.76 33.96
C LEU A 38 27.64 -21.73 33.81
N TRP A 39 28.58 -21.44 32.91
CA TRP A 39 29.74 -22.28 32.69
C TRP A 39 30.66 -22.23 33.93
N PRO A 40 30.88 -23.33 34.65
CA PRO A 40 31.75 -23.31 35.82
C PRO A 40 33.19 -23.08 35.38
N GLU A 41 33.79 -22.01 35.84
CA GLU A 41 35.24 -21.80 35.72
C GLU A 41 35.95 -22.66 36.74
N ASP A 42 36.75 -23.61 36.29
CA ASP A 42 37.68 -24.33 37.15
C ASP A 42 38.88 -23.40 37.45
N ARG A 43 38.86 -22.76 38.62
CA ARG A 43 39.84 -21.73 38.98
C ARG A 43 41.15 -22.31 39.49
N GLY A 44 41.20 -23.61 39.77
CA GLY A 44 42.36 -24.24 40.36
C GLY A 44 42.51 -23.96 41.88
N THR A 45 43.72 -24.16 42.44
CA THR A 45 44.00 -23.96 43.85
C THR A 45 44.45 -22.52 44.13
N TYR A 46 43.83 -21.86 45.12
CA TYR A 46 44.19 -20.48 45.47
C TYR A 46 45.59 -20.41 46.11
N MET A 47 46.46 -19.52 45.64
CA MET A 47 47.76 -19.20 46.17
C MET A 47 47.79 -17.67 46.50
N PRO A 48 48.23 -17.30 47.74
CA PRO A 48 48.39 -15.92 48.11
C PRO A 48 49.36 -15.19 47.18
N TYR A 49 49.08 -13.92 46.85
CA TYR A 49 49.89 -13.12 45.92
C TYR A 49 51.38 -13.03 46.37
N ALA A 50 51.67 -13.05 47.67
CA ALA A 50 53.06 -13.02 48.20
C ALA A 50 53.86 -14.26 47.80
N ASP A 51 53.23 -15.43 47.75
CA ASP A 51 53.88 -16.66 47.34
C ASP A 51 54.03 -16.70 45.79
N PHE A 52 53.03 -16.32 45.08
CA PHE A 52 53.07 -16.08 43.59
C PHE A 52 54.21 -15.12 43.21
N ALA A 53 54.36 -13.97 43.92
CA ALA A 53 55.42 -13.02 43.64
C ALA A 53 56.85 -13.60 43.89
N ARG A 54 56.97 -14.48 44.86
CA ARG A 54 58.21 -15.18 45.11
C ARG A 54 58.56 -16.21 44.02
N ASP A 55 57.54 -16.97 43.55
CA ASP A 55 57.68 -17.90 42.44
C ASP A 55 57.99 -17.22 41.13
N LEU A 56 57.37 -16.02 40.90
CA LEU A 56 57.67 -15.16 39.77
C LEU A 56 59.14 -14.69 39.80
N GLU A 57 59.66 -14.21 40.94
CA GLU A 57 61.04 -13.75 41.05
C GLU A 57 62.07 -14.90 40.94
N SER A 58 61.68 -16.11 41.33
CA SER A 58 62.52 -17.29 41.18
C SER A 58 62.44 -17.95 39.81
N GLY A 59 61.59 -17.45 38.92
CA GLY A 59 61.41 -17.99 37.55
C GLY A 59 60.76 -19.39 37.52
N GLN A 60 59.94 -19.73 38.51
CA GLN A 60 59.28 -21.05 38.58
C GLN A 60 57.96 -21.13 37.82
N ILE A 61 57.47 -20.02 37.27
CA ILE A 61 56.18 -19.96 36.51
C ILE A 61 56.44 -20.38 35.07
N GLU A 62 55.79 -21.46 34.64
CA GLU A 62 55.87 -21.93 33.25
C GLU A 62 54.88 -21.23 32.36
N GLN A 63 53.62 -21.14 32.81
CA GLN A 63 52.56 -20.51 32.07
C GLN A 63 51.72 -19.63 32.99
N ALA A 64 51.32 -18.47 32.48
CA ALA A 64 50.42 -17.55 33.19
C ALA A 64 49.32 -17.04 32.27
N VAL A 65 48.08 -17.06 32.76
CA VAL A 65 46.89 -16.52 32.08
C VAL A 65 46.41 -15.36 32.94
N ILE A 66 46.50 -14.15 32.41
CA ILE A 66 46.06 -12.95 33.09
C ILE A 66 44.59 -12.68 32.73
N ALA A 67 43.72 -12.76 33.73
CA ALA A 67 42.31 -12.40 33.64
C ALA A 67 42.03 -11.09 34.42
N ALA A 68 40.85 -10.52 34.24
CA ALA A 68 40.47 -9.27 34.90
C ALA A 68 40.38 -9.42 36.43
N ASP A 69 39.99 -10.59 36.92
CA ASP A 69 39.73 -10.90 38.34
C ASP A 69 40.87 -11.69 39.02
N GLY A 70 41.84 -12.21 38.26
CA GLY A 70 42.92 -13.01 38.79
C GLY A 70 43.98 -13.37 37.77
N VAL A 71 45.04 -14.01 38.25
CA VAL A 71 46.08 -14.62 37.42
C VAL A 71 46.10 -16.12 37.69
N ARG A 72 45.86 -16.92 36.65
CA ARG A 72 46.01 -18.38 36.69
C ARG A 72 47.40 -18.74 36.19
N PHE A 73 48.08 -19.66 36.85
CA PHE A 73 49.44 -20.04 36.49
C PHE A 73 49.74 -21.50 36.78
N LEU A 74 50.75 -22.01 36.09
CA LEU A 74 51.37 -23.34 36.29
C LEU A 74 52.81 -23.16 36.65
N LEU A 75 53.29 -24.00 37.56
CA LEU A 75 54.71 -24.07 37.95
C LEU A 75 55.42 -25.17 37.14
N HIS A 76 56.75 -25.02 36.94
CA HIS A 76 57.53 -25.99 36.15
C HIS A 76 57.50 -27.40 36.73
N ASP A 77 57.44 -27.52 38.03
CA ASP A 77 57.57 -28.82 38.74
C ASP A 77 56.23 -29.34 39.29
N ASP A 78 55.14 -28.63 39.09
CA ASP A 78 53.80 -28.97 39.59
C ASP A 78 52.72 -28.80 38.54
N PRO A 79 52.03 -29.86 38.10
CA PRO A 79 50.98 -29.81 37.14
C PRO A 79 49.67 -29.20 37.67
N THR A 80 49.65 -28.80 38.94
CA THR A 80 48.48 -28.22 39.60
C THR A 80 48.28 -26.80 39.10
N ALA A 81 47.04 -26.48 38.61
CA ALA A 81 46.68 -25.11 38.25
C ALA A 81 46.47 -24.30 39.54
N TYR A 82 47.16 -23.16 39.62
CA TYR A 82 47.03 -22.22 40.71
C TYR A 82 46.37 -20.95 40.23
N TYR A 83 45.71 -20.23 41.13
CA TYR A 83 45.22 -18.88 40.84
C TYR A 83 45.51 -17.91 42.01
N THR A 84 45.73 -16.67 41.68
CA THR A 84 45.93 -15.57 42.64
C THR A 84 45.19 -14.33 42.22
N ASP A 85 44.98 -13.39 43.13
CA ASP A 85 44.31 -12.11 42.81
C ASP A 85 45.16 -11.29 41.83
N ASN A 86 44.50 -10.62 40.86
CA ASN A 86 45.19 -9.72 39.96
C ASN A 86 45.37 -8.35 40.62
N PRO A 87 46.62 -7.92 40.92
CA PRO A 87 46.88 -6.63 41.54
C PRO A 87 46.64 -5.45 40.57
N SER A 88 46.29 -5.75 39.33
CA SER A 88 46.13 -4.74 38.25
C SER A 88 47.40 -3.87 38.08
N ALA A 89 48.56 -4.39 38.41
CA ALA A 89 49.81 -3.70 38.23
C ALA A 89 50.21 -3.65 36.75
N PRO A 90 50.49 -2.47 36.18
CA PRO A 90 50.75 -2.32 34.74
C PRO A 90 52.00 -3.03 34.26
N ASP A 91 52.95 -3.37 35.17
CA ASP A 91 54.22 -4.06 34.91
C ASP A 91 54.13 -5.57 35.07
N LEU A 92 53.01 -6.11 35.56
CA LEU A 92 52.87 -7.54 35.85
C LEU A 92 53.12 -8.43 34.62
N GLN A 93 52.53 -8.04 33.48
CA GLN A 93 52.72 -8.77 32.23
C GLN A 93 54.17 -8.76 31.75
N GLU A 94 54.86 -7.62 31.86
CA GLU A 94 56.26 -7.46 31.50
C GLU A 94 57.17 -8.32 32.41
N ARG A 95 56.92 -8.30 33.71
CA ARG A 95 57.64 -9.12 34.70
C ARG A 95 57.50 -10.63 34.43
N LEU A 96 56.27 -11.08 34.12
CA LEU A 96 55.98 -12.47 33.76
C LEU A 96 56.72 -12.87 32.48
N LEU A 97 56.73 -12.01 31.45
CA LEU A 97 57.47 -12.27 30.23
C LEU A 97 59.00 -12.32 30.44
N LEU A 98 59.53 -11.42 31.27
CA LEU A 98 60.97 -11.38 31.63
C LEU A 98 61.38 -12.56 32.49
N SER A 99 60.51 -13.18 33.30
CA SER A 99 60.78 -14.40 34.02
C SER A 99 60.83 -15.68 33.17
N GLY A 100 60.43 -15.56 31.84
CA GLY A 100 60.44 -16.70 30.95
C GLY A 100 59.07 -17.40 30.82
N ALA A 101 58.08 -16.97 31.58
CA ALA A 101 56.74 -17.57 31.54
C ALA A 101 56.02 -17.33 30.19
N GLN A 102 55.26 -18.29 29.73
CA GLN A 102 54.34 -18.12 28.58
C GLN A 102 53.10 -17.40 29.06
N VAL A 103 52.93 -16.14 28.65
CA VAL A 103 51.82 -15.30 29.09
C VAL A 103 50.74 -15.24 28.02
N THR A 104 49.50 -15.56 28.42
CA THR A 104 48.30 -15.37 27.60
C THR A 104 47.29 -14.48 28.34
N ASN A 105 46.61 -13.63 27.62
CA ASN A 105 45.52 -12.82 28.17
C ASN A 105 44.22 -13.60 27.96
N ASP A 106 43.53 -13.87 29.03
CA ASP A 106 42.20 -14.48 28.95
C ASP A 106 41.18 -13.36 28.74
N ALA A 107 40.52 -13.36 27.58
CA ALA A 107 39.41 -12.46 27.34
C ALA A 107 38.22 -12.72 28.29
N GLY A 108 38.24 -13.85 29.00
CA GLY A 108 37.29 -14.24 30.03
C GLY A 108 35.83 -14.27 29.55
N ALA A 109 34.93 -14.56 30.48
CA ALA A 109 33.49 -14.53 30.24
C ALA A 109 33.01 -13.15 29.75
N GLN A 110 33.70 -12.05 30.08
CA GLN A 110 33.40 -10.70 29.62
C GLN A 110 33.59 -10.53 28.10
N GLY A 111 34.68 -11.03 27.53
CA GLY A 111 34.90 -10.96 26.08
C GLY A 111 33.91 -11.79 25.29
N VAL A 112 33.47 -12.93 25.79
CA VAL A 112 32.43 -13.75 25.19
C VAL A 112 31.05 -13.04 25.32
N LEU A 113 30.79 -12.40 26.46
CA LEU A 113 29.59 -11.64 26.70
C LEU A 113 29.50 -10.43 25.78
N ASP A 114 30.58 -9.66 25.64
CA ASP A 114 30.65 -8.49 24.74
C ASP A 114 30.45 -8.91 23.29
N PHE A 115 31.11 -9.96 22.84
CA PHE A 115 30.93 -10.50 21.49
C PHE A 115 29.50 -10.98 21.24
N THR A 116 28.87 -11.65 22.22
CA THR A 116 27.47 -12.11 22.07
C THR A 116 26.47 -10.97 22.08
N LEU A 117 26.70 -9.95 22.89
CA LEU A 117 25.89 -8.72 22.90
C LEU A 117 26.03 -7.95 21.59
N ASP A 118 27.25 -7.79 21.09
CA ASP A 118 27.47 -7.15 19.78
C ASP A 118 26.77 -7.90 18.65
N LEU A 119 26.91 -9.22 18.61
CA LEU A 119 26.24 -10.05 17.61
C LEU A 119 24.70 -9.94 17.71
N PHE A 120 24.17 -9.88 18.93
CA PHE A 120 22.73 -9.67 19.16
C PHE A 120 22.27 -8.29 18.66
N PHE A 121 22.99 -7.21 18.99
CA PHE A 121 22.66 -5.87 18.54
C PHE A 121 22.76 -5.73 17.02
N TYR A 122 23.79 -6.26 16.39
CA TYR A 122 23.91 -6.29 14.93
C TYR A 122 22.81 -7.13 14.29
N GLY A 123 22.49 -8.29 14.83
CA GLY A 123 21.39 -9.13 14.35
C GLY A 123 20.03 -8.43 14.43
N MET A 124 19.77 -7.75 15.54
CA MET A 124 18.55 -6.95 15.72
C MET A 124 18.50 -5.75 14.75
N PHE A 125 19.60 -5.04 14.59
CA PHE A 125 19.70 -3.89 13.69
C PHE A 125 19.46 -4.30 12.21
N PHE A 126 20.21 -5.28 11.72
CA PHE A 126 20.05 -5.76 10.35
C PHE A 126 18.72 -6.47 10.12
N GLY A 127 18.21 -7.21 11.12
CA GLY A 127 16.89 -7.83 11.07
C GLY A 127 15.77 -6.80 10.96
N THR A 128 15.81 -5.74 11.76
CA THR A 128 14.84 -4.64 11.70
C THR A 128 14.90 -3.93 10.34
N PHE A 129 16.11 -3.63 9.88
CA PHE A 129 16.32 -3.02 8.57
C PHE A 129 15.78 -3.90 7.43
N ALA A 130 16.02 -5.19 7.46
CA ALA A 130 15.51 -6.14 6.48
C ALA A 130 13.98 -6.21 6.48
N VAL A 131 13.33 -6.18 7.66
CA VAL A 131 11.87 -6.14 7.79
C VAL A 131 11.29 -4.85 7.22
N ILE A 132 11.91 -3.70 7.52
CA ILE A 132 11.50 -2.40 6.98
C ILE A 132 11.65 -2.39 5.46
N ALA A 133 12.80 -2.81 4.93
CA ALA A 133 13.06 -2.90 3.50
C ALA A 133 12.07 -3.85 2.79
N TYR A 134 11.77 -5.00 3.40
CA TYR A 134 10.77 -5.95 2.89
C TYR A 134 9.36 -5.35 2.87
N LYS A 135 8.94 -4.66 3.95
CA LYS A 135 7.63 -3.99 4.01
C LYS A 135 7.54 -2.88 2.97
N LEU A 136 8.60 -2.08 2.81
CA LEU A 136 8.65 -1.00 1.82
C LEU A 136 8.56 -1.57 0.38
N ALA A 137 9.28 -2.65 0.09
CA ALA A 137 9.23 -3.35 -1.20
C ALA A 137 7.87 -4.04 -1.44
N SER A 138 7.24 -4.58 -0.39
CA SER A 138 5.93 -5.23 -0.46
C SER A 138 4.80 -4.21 -0.67
N TYR A 139 4.90 -3.04 -0.03
CA TYR A 139 3.95 -1.93 -0.23
C TYR A 139 3.92 -1.46 -1.69
N SER A 140 5.09 -1.42 -2.35
CA SER A 140 5.20 -1.05 -3.76
C SER A 140 4.60 -2.08 -4.74
N ARG A 141 4.51 -3.37 -4.36
CA ARG A 141 4.03 -4.44 -5.26
C ARG A 141 2.51 -4.55 -5.34
N ASN A 142 1.78 -4.17 -4.30
CA ASN A 142 0.33 -4.39 -4.19
C ASN A 142 -0.50 -3.11 -4.38
N THR A 143 0.07 -2.06 -4.94
CA THR A 143 -0.54 -0.73 -5.01
C THR A 143 -1.81 -0.68 -5.87
N PHE A 144 -1.92 -1.53 -6.91
CA PHE A 144 -3.05 -1.51 -7.83
C PHE A 144 -3.79 -2.86 -7.82
N LYS A 145 -5.12 -2.82 -7.64
CA LYS A 145 -5.95 -4.03 -7.67
C LYS A 145 -6.46 -4.28 -9.09
N VAL A 146 -6.30 -5.49 -9.60
CA VAL A 146 -6.92 -5.93 -10.86
C VAL A 146 -8.27 -6.55 -10.53
N VAL A 147 -9.30 -6.13 -11.24
CA VAL A 147 -10.67 -6.60 -11.09
C VAL A 147 -11.12 -7.20 -12.43
N ARG A 148 -11.50 -8.48 -12.44
CA ARG A 148 -11.95 -9.17 -13.65
C ARG A 148 -13.44 -8.96 -13.94
N HIS A 149 -14.25 -8.86 -12.88
CA HIS A 149 -15.67 -8.59 -12.98
C HIS A 149 -16.00 -7.43 -12.05
N THR A 150 -16.41 -6.31 -12.61
CA THR A 150 -16.68 -5.11 -11.81
C THR A 150 -18.06 -5.14 -11.15
N GLY A 151 -18.93 -6.07 -11.55
CA GLY A 151 -20.31 -6.19 -11.07
C GLY A 151 -21.25 -5.07 -11.54
N VAL A 152 -20.83 -4.31 -12.56
CA VAL A 152 -21.60 -3.21 -13.14
C VAL A 152 -21.72 -3.43 -14.64
N SER A 153 -22.91 -3.31 -15.21
CA SER A 153 -23.21 -3.42 -16.66
C SER A 153 -23.64 -2.07 -17.24
N PHE A 154 -23.79 -1.99 -18.54
CA PHE A 154 -24.39 -0.80 -19.19
C PHE A 154 -25.85 -0.57 -18.82
N ASP A 155 -26.56 -1.62 -18.40
CA ASP A 155 -27.93 -1.51 -17.89
C ASP A 155 -28.04 -0.76 -16.56
N ASP A 156 -26.93 -0.65 -15.82
CA ASP A 156 -26.85 0.10 -14.56
C ASP A 156 -26.60 1.59 -14.79
N ILE A 157 -26.43 2.00 -16.06
CA ILE A 157 -26.09 3.37 -16.45
C ILE A 157 -27.19 3.95 -17.30
N ALA A 158 -27.87 4.98 -16.78
CA ALA A 158 -28.83 5.74 -17.55
C ALA A 158 -28.12 6.66 -18.56
N GLY A 159 -28.67 6.75 -19.75
CA GLY A 159 -28.18 7.61 -20.83
C GLY A 159 -26.77 7.22 -21.32
N MET A 160 -25.99 8.22 -21.75
CA MET A 160 -24.65 8.08 -22.34
C MET A 160 -24.60 7.18 -23.59
N GLU A 161 -25.67 7.16 -24.40
CA GLU A 161 -25.78 6.23 -25.52
C GLU A 161 -24.68 6.38 -26.58
N GLN A 162 -24.24 7.62 -26.85
CA GLN A 162 -23.13 7.85 -27.76
C GLN A 162 -21.81 7.36 -27.21
N PRO A 163 -21.38 7.74 -25.98
CA PRO A 163 -20.19 7.17 -25.34
C PRO A 163 -20.23 5.63 -25.22
N LYS A 164 -21.36 5.03 -24.86
CA LYS A 164 -21.52 3.57 -24.80
C LYS A 164 -21.18 2.93 -26.15
N ARG A 165 -21.77 3.40 -27.24
CA ARG A 165 -21.53 2.83 -28.58
C ARG A 165 -20.11 3.04 -29.08
N GLU A 166 -19.55 4.23 -28.92
CA GLU A 166 -18.23 4.55 -29.44
C GLU A 166 -17.13 3.80 -28.66
N LEU A 167 -17.22 3.76 -27.33
CA LEU A 167 -16.24 3.06 -26.51
C LEU A 167 -16.34 1.54 -26.63
N SER A 168 -17.53 0.97 -26.84
CA SER A 168 -17.67 -0.46 -27.16
C SER A 168 -16.94 -0.85 -28.44
N ARG A 169 -16.98 -0.01 -29.48
CA ARG A 169 -16.20 -0.22 -30.70
C ARG A 169 -14.70 -0.19 -30.47
N LEU A 170 -14.22 0.71 -29.60
CA LEU A 170 -12.80 0.76 -29.25
C LEU A 170 -12.34 -0.49 -28.49
N VAL A 171 -13.21 -1.05 -27.69
CA VAL A 171 -12.94 -2.32 -27.00
C VAL A 171 -12.81 -3.47 -27.98
N ASP A 172 -13.58 -3.51 -29.04
CA ASP A 172 -13.42 -4.54 -30.10
C ASP A 172 -12.04 -4.42 -30.77
N VAL A 173 -11.55 -3.18 -30.99
CA VAL A 173 -10.18 -2.94 -31.48
C VAL A 173 -9.16 -3.43 -30.45
N LEU A 174 -9.42 -3.26 -29.16
CA LEU A 174 -8.53 -3.70 -28.08
C LEU A 174 -8.44 -5.24 -28.00
N LYS A 175 -9.53 -5.93 -28.27
CA LYS A 175 -9.58 -7.41 -28.26
C LYS A 175 -8.77 -8.04 -29.38
N ASP A 176 -8.82 -7.47 -30.59
CA ASP A 176 -8.09 -7.95 -31.76
C ASP A 176 -7.36 -6.84 -32.50
N PRO A 177 -6.31 -6.26 -31.92
CA PRO A 177 -5.57 -5.15 -32.53
C PRO A 177 -4.89 -5.53 -33.83
N GLN A 178 -4.53 -6.81 -34.03
CA GLN A 178 -3.85 -7.26 -35.24
C GLN A 178 -4.75 -7.19 -36.48
N ARG A 179 -6.04 -7.50 -36.33
CA ARG A 179 -7.04 -7.36 -37.39
C ARG A 179 -7.10 -5.93 -37.93
N TYR A 180 -7.11 -4.95 -37.02
CA TYR A 180 -7.19 -3.53 -37.37
C TYR A 180 -5.83 -2.99 -37.89
N ALA A 181 -4.73 -3.42 -37.30
CA ALA A 181 -3.39 -3.04 -37.76
C ALA A 181 -3.09 -3.47 -39.21
N ARG A 182 -3.57 -4.66 -39.64
CA ARG A 182 -3.47 -5.12 -41.05
C ARG A 182 -4.17 -4.20 -42.03
N GLN A 183 -5.17 -3.44 -41.57
CA GLN A 183 -5.91 -2.45 -42.35
C GLN A 183 -5.34 -1.02 -42.21
N GLY A 184 -4.18 -0.86 -41.57
CA GLY A 184 -3.55 0.45 -41.32
C GLY A 184 -4.23 1.29 -40.23
N ILE A 185 -5.17 0.72 -39.47
CA ILE A 185 -5.89 1.40 -38.40
C ILE A 185 -5.01 1.40 -37.14
N ARG A 186 -4.70 2.59 -36.64
CA ARG A 186 -3.95 2.74 -35.38
C ARG A 186 -4.90 2.57 -34.18
N PRO A 187 -4.58 1.70 -33.20
CA PRO A 187 -5.39 1.57 -32.01
C PRO A 187 -5.34 2.85 -31.18
N VAL A 188 -6.49 3.25 -30.66
CA VAL A 188 -6.61 4.33 -29.67
C VAL A 188 -5.99 3.86 -28.36
N LYS A 189 -5.07 4.66 -27.80
CA LYS A 189 -4.37 4.33 -26.56
C LYS A 189 -5.05 4.92 -25.33
N GLY A 190 -5.64 6.08 -25.46
CA GLY A 190 -6.23 6.80 -24.35
C GLY A 190 -7.50 7.56 -24.68
N VAL A 191 -8.38 7.63 -23.69
CA VAL A 191 -9.67 8.32 -23.73
C VAL A 191 -9.80 9.22 -22.51
N VAL A 192 -10.28 10.44 -22.69
CA VAL A 192 -10.62 11.35 -21.59
C VAL A 192 -12.15 11.45 -21.45
N LEU A 193 -12.64 11.19 -20.24
CA LEU A 193 -14.01 11.46 -19.83
C LEU A 193 -14.01 12.80 -19.07
N GLU A 194 -14.53 13.86 -19.68
CA GLU A 194 -14.67 15.17 -19.04
C GLU A 194 -16.09 15.38 -18.54
N GLY A 195 -16.24 15.97 -17.38
CA GLY A 195 -17.55 16.41 -16.89
C GLY A 195 -17.59 16.66 -15.40
N PRO A 196 -18.66 17.29 -14.90
CA PRO A 196 -18.81 17.59 -13.49
C PRO A 196 -18.82 16.31 -12.63
N PRO A 197 -18.47 16.42 -11.34
CA PRO A 197 -18.48 15.28 -10.42
C PRO A 197 -19.90 14.71 -10.25
N GLY A 198 -19.98 13.41 -9.92
CA GLY A 198 -21.26 12.76 -9.63
C GLY A 198 -22.08 12.35 -10.85
N ASN A 199 -21.55 12.42 -12.07
CA ASN A 199 -22.27 12.01 -13.29
C ASN A 199 -21.85 10.63 -13.82
N GLY A 200 -21.31 9.76 -12.96
CA GLY A 200 -21.12 8.34 -13.29
C GLY A 200 -19.90 8.00 -14.14
N LYS A 201 -18.88 8.89 -14.31
CA LYS A 201 -17.66 8.62 -15.09
C LYS A 201 -16.97 7.32 -14.66
N THR A 202 -16.80 7.11 -13.37
CA THR A 202 -16.18 5.90 -12.78
C THR A 202 -17.07 4.67 -12.99
N LEU A 203 -18.39 4.82 -12.84
CA LEU A 203 -19.36 3.75 -13.06
C LEU A 203 -19.32 3.30 -14.53
N PHE A 204 -19.28 4.25 -15.45
CA PHE A 204 -19.19 4.01 -16.87
C PHE A 204 -17.92 3.21 -17.27
N ALA A 205 -16.75 3.59 -16.73
CA ALA A 205 -15.52 2.85 -17.02
C ALA A 205 -15.55 1.40 -16.48
N ARG A 206 -16.21 1.18 -15.35
CA ARG A 206 -16.43 -0.15 -14.78
C ARG A 206 -17.36 -0.99 -15.63
N ALA A 207 -18.48 -0.43 -16.08
CA ALA A 207 -19.42 -1.10 -16.95
C ALA A 207 -18.78 -1.45 -18.31
N LEU A 208 -18.04 -0.52 -18.90
CA LEU A 208 -17.29 -0.76 -20.13
C LEU A 208 -16.37 -1.98 -20.01
N ALA A 209 -15.65 -2.13 -18.89
CA ALA A 209 -14.76 -3.27 -18.67
C ALA A 209 -15.53 -4.61 -18.55
N THR A 210 -16.71 -4.58 -17.92
CA THR A 210 -17.58 -5.77 -17.81
C THR A 210 -18.12 -6.18 -19.17
N GLU A 211 -18.70 -5.26 -19.94
CA GLU A 211 -19.21 -5.49 -21.28
C GLU A 211 -18.11 -5.96 -22.24
N ALA A 212 -16.94 -5.41 -22.05
CA ALA A 212 -15.76 -5.79 -22.81
C ALA A 212 -15.22 -7.17 -22.44
N GLY A 213 -15.51 -7.69 -21.24
CA GLY A 213 -14.89 -8.90 -20.71
C GLY A 213 -13.38 -8.80 -20.56
N VAL A 214 -12.87 -7.60 -20.19
CA VAL A 214 -11.44 -7.32 -20.03
C VAL A 214 -11.08 -7.01 -18.58
N ASP A 215 -9.81 -7.20 -18.23
CA ASP A 215 -9.32 -6.85 -16.89
C ASP A 215 -9.40 -5.33 -16.67
N PHE A 216 -9.70 -4.93 -15.43
CA PHE A 216 -9.89 -3.54 -15.04
C PHE A 216 -8.99 -3.16 -13.88
N ILE A 217 -8.27 -2.05 -14.02
CA ILE A 217 -7.44 -1.48 -12.97
C ILE A 217 -7.90 -0.06 -12.73
N ALA A 218 -8.45 0.22 -11.54
CA ALA A 218 -8.83 1.58 -11.13
C ALA A 218 -7.80 2.16 -10.18
N THR A 219 -7.50 3.44 -10.35
CA THR A 219 -6.65 4.26 -9.48
C THR A 219 -7.12 5.70 -9.51
N LYS A 220 -6.71 6.50 -8.53
CA LYS A 220 -6.94 7.95 -8.52
C LYS A 220 -5.66 8.69 -8.83
N GLY A 221 -5.75 9.88 -9.39
CA GLY A 221 -4.60 10.75 -9.61
C GLY A 221 -3.83 11.00 -8.32
N ALA A 222 -4.51 11.23 -7.21
CA ALA A 222 -3.91 11.41 -5.89
C ALA A 222 -3.04 10.22 -5.42
N ASP A 223 -3.31 8.99 -5.89
CA ASP A 223 -2.52 7.81 -5.53
C ASP A 223 -1.06 7.90 -6.02
N PHE A 224 -0.79 8.72 -7.04
CA PHE A 224 0.55 8.95 -7.57
C PHE A 224 1.30 10.06 -6.85
N GLN A 225 0.60 10.94 -6.16
CA GLN A 225 1.23 11.97 -5.35
C GLN A 225 1.92 11.34 -4.13
N SER A 226 3.11 11.82 -3.80
CA SER A 226 3.87 11.34 -2.66
C SER A 226 4.77 12.45 -2.12
N ALA A 227 4.85 12.53 -0.80
CA ALA A 227 5.81 13.43 -0.13
C ALA A 227 7.28 13.04 -0.42
N LEU A 228 7.52 11.78 -0.82
CA LEU A 228 8.86 11.30 -1.19
C LEU A 228 9.05 11.44 -2.69
N MET A 229 10.07 12.20 -3.08
CA MET A 229 10.44 12.45 -4.48
C MET A 229 10.64 11.15 -5.26
N SER A 230 10.19 11.12 -6.50
CA SER A 230 10.31 10.00 -7.45
C SER A 230 9.45 8.76 -7.18
N LEU A 231 8.66 8.69 -6.12
CA LEU A 231 7.75 7.55 -5.90
C LEU A 231 6.55 7.60 -6.86
N GLY A 232 6.05 8.79 -7.19
CA GLY A 232 4.93 8.96 -8.13
C GLY A 232 5.25 8.39 -9.50
N SER A 233 6.38 8.76 -10.09
CA SER A 233 6.82 8.25 -11.38
C SER A 233 7.08 6.73 -11.37
N ARG A 234 7.57 6.16 -10.26
CA ARG A 234 7.70 4.69 -10.10
C ARG A 234 6.35 3.99 -10.04
N LYS A 235 5.34 4.60 -9.38
CA LYS A 235 3.97 4.07 -9.34
C LYS A 235 3.35 4.03 -10.74
N ILE A 236 3.52 5.07 -11.55
CA ILE A 236 3.10 5.08 -12.97
C ILE A 236 3.69 3.88 -13.72
N ARG A 237 5.01 3.71 -13.70
CA ARG A 237 5.66 2.55 -14.35
C ARG A 237 5.14 1.21 -13.82
N THR A 238 4.85 1.11 -12.53
CA THR A 238 4.32 -0.11 -11.92
C THR A 238 2.89 -0.39 -12.39
N LEU A 239 2.05 0.64 -12.52
CA LEU A 239 0.69 0.55 -13.07
C LEU A 239 0.71 0.00 -14.50
N PHE A 240 1.48 0.65 -15.38
CA PHE A 240 1.55 0.27 -16.79
C PHE A 240 2.16 -1.12 -16.99
N ARG A 241 3.20 -1.48 -16.24
CA ARG A 241 3.76 -2.85 -16.24
C ARG A 241 2.76 -3.88 -15.76
N LYS A 242 1.90 -3.52 -14.79
CA LYS A 242 0.83 -4.40 -14.31
C LYS A 242 -0.25 -4.57 -15.38
N ALA A 243 -0.69 -3.48 -16.01
CA ALA A 243 -1.65 -3.51 -17.13
C ALA A 243 -1.13 -4.36 -18.29
N ALA A 244 0.15 -4.22 -18.66
CA ALA A 244 0.77 -5.00 -19.71
C ALA A 244 0.79 -6.52 -19.43
N ARG A 245 0.77 -6.95 -18.17
CA ARG A 245 0.67 -8.37 -17.78
C ARG A 245 -0.76 -8.92 -17.77
N HIS A 246 -1.76 -8.04 -17.78
CA HIS A 246 -3.18 -8.36 -17.68
C HIS A 246 -3.95 -7.98 -18.94
N GLN A 247 -3.31 -8.08 -20.10
CA GLN A 247 -3.95 -7.76 -21.37
C GLN A 247 -4.97 -8.83 -21.80
N PRO A 248 -6.11 -8.42 -22.41
CA PRO A 248 -6.57 -7.05 -22.63
C PRO A 248 -7.05 -6.39 -21.34
N CYS A 249 -6.71 -5.11 -21.14
CA CYS A 249 -6.95 -4.40 -19.88
C CYS A 249 -7.39 -2.95 -20.12
N ILE A 250 -8.32 -2.48 -19.28
CA ILE A 250 -8.67 -1.07 -19.14
C ILE A 250 -8.02 -0.52 -17.87
N VAL A 251 -7.22 0.53 -18.00
CA VAL A 251 -6.67 1.30 -16.88
C VAL A 251 -7.50 2.56 -16.71
N PHE A 252 -8.19 2.68 -15.59
CA PHE A 252 -8.99 3.86 -15.27
C PHE A 252 -8.26 4.72 -14.23
N ILE A 253 -8.12 6.02 -14.53
CA ILE A 253 -7.51 7.00 -13.64
C ILE A 253 -8.54 8.07 -13.34
N ASP A 254 -9.06 8.06 -12.12
CA ASP A 254 -10.01 9.09 -11.66
C ASP A 254 -9.28 10.34 -11.17
N GLU A 255 -9.96 11.49 -11.18
CA GLU A 255 -9.39 12.77 -10.75
C GLU A 255 -8.03 13.05 -11.43
N PHE A 256 -8.00 12.82 -12.76
CA PHE A 256 -6.75 12.88 -13.53
C PHE A 256 -6.14 14.29 -13.56
N ASP A 257 -6.93 15.34 -13.41
CA ASP A 257 -6.51 16.73 -13.23
C ASP A 257 -5.51 16.88 -12.07
N SER A 258 -5.64 16.12 -10.99
CA SER A 258 -4.70 16.20 -9.85
C SER A 258 -3.23 15.92 -10.20
N ILE A 259 -2.94 15.19 -11.27
CA ILE A 259 -1.59 14.85 -11.75
C ILE A 259 -1.32 15.28 -13.19
N GLY A 260 -2.36 15.54 -13.96
CA GLY A 260 -2.31 15.84 -15.40
C GLY A 260 -2.29 17.33 -15.73
N GLU A 261 -2.28 18.22 -14.74
CA GLU A 261 -2.27 19.66 -14.95
C GLU A 261 -1.03 20.16 -15.71
N ARG A 262 -1.16 21.34 -16.34
CA ARG A 262 -0.08 21.97 -17.10
C ARG A 262 1.19 22.10 -16.25
N ARG A 263 2.33 21.80 -16.86
CA ARG A 263 3.63 21.84 -16.18
C ARG A 263 3.98 23.25 -15.75
N ASN A 264 4.38 23.38 -14.49
CA ASN A 264 4.94 24.58 -13.93
C ASN A 264 6.44 24.38 -13.66
N TYR A 265 7.29 25.04 -14.47
CA TYR A 265 8.76 24.93 -14.37
C TYR A 265 9.37 25.88 -13.33
N ALA A 266 8.65 26.92 -12.95
CA ALA A 266 9.08 27.89 -11.94
C ALA A 266 8.59 27.55 -10.53
N GLY A 267 7.89 26.42 -10.37
CA GLY A 267 7.16 26.06 -9.15
C GLY A 267 7.99 25.39 -8.07
N THR A 268 7.29 25.01 -7.03
CA THR A 268 7.77 24.34 -5.81
C THR A 268 8.25 22.91 -6.05
N GLY A 269 8.70 22.22 -5.02
CA GLY A 269 9.04 20.78 -5.07
C GLY A 269 7.89 19.89 -5.54
N VAL A 270 6.64 20.26 -5.20
CA VAL A 270 5.42 19.55 -5.62
C VAL A 270 5.23 19.65 -7.14
N ASP A 271 5.42 20.83 -7.72
CA ASP A 271 5.30 21.04 -9.18
C ASP A 271 6.36 20.22 -9.94
N LYS A 272 7.58 20.13 -9.41
CA LYS A 272 8.65 19.31 -9.99
C LYS A 272 8.30 17.82 -9.98
N GLU A 273 7.65 17.33 -8.92
CA GLU A 273 7.21 15.93 -8.84
C GLU A 273 6.03 15.67 -9.79
N ASN A 274 5.06 16.57 -9.90
CA ASN A 274 3.98 16.47 -10.88
C ASN A 274 4.53 16.44 -12.31
N ASN A 275 5.49 17.30 -12.64
CA ASN A 275 6.15 17.28 -13.95
C ASN A 275 6.85 15.94 -14.26
N ARG A 276 7.43 15.28 -13.25
CA ARG A 276 8.02 13.93 -13.37
C ARG A 276 6.96 12.86 -13.59
N ILE A 277 5.82 12.95 -12.90
CA ILE A 277 4.68 12.05 -13.05
C ILE A 277 4.14 12.15 -14.48
N ILE A 278 3.89 13.37 -14.97
CA ILE A 278 3.44 13.61 -16.35
C ILE A 278 4.45 13.02 -17.35
N THR A 279 5.75 13.28 -17.17
CA THR A 279 6.80 12.76 -18.05
C THR A 279 6.84 11.23 -18.04
N ALA A 280 6.66 10.60 -16.88
CA ALA A 280 6.58 9.14 -16.77
C ALA A 280 5.34 8.59 -17.49
N MET A 281 4.17 9.25 -17.36
CA MET A 281 2.93 8.89 -18.05
C MET A 281 3.12 8.96 -19.57
N LEU A 282 3.70 10.05 -20.07
CA LEU A 282 3.96 10.24 -21.49
C LEU A 282 4.88 9.12 -22.03
N ASN A 283 5.95 8.81 -21.33
CA ASN A 283 6.90 7.76 -21.73
C ASN A 283 6.25 6.38 -21.77
N GLU A 284 5.41 6.05 -20.79
CA GLU A 284 4.70 4.76 -20.77
C GLU A 284 3.66 4.68 -21.90
N MET A 285 2.91 5.75 -22.17
CA MET A 285 1.95 5.79 -23.28
C MET A 285 2.64 5.76 -24.65
N ASP A 286 3.77 6.45 -24.82
CA ASP A 286 4.55 6.41 -26.06
C ASP A 286 5.22 5.05 -26.27
N GLY A 287 5.63 4.40 -25.17
CA GLY A 287 6.25 3.08 -25.16
C GLY A 287 5.28 1.91 -25.43
N PHE A 288 3.98 2.17 -25.62
CA PHE A 288 3.07 1.13 -26.06
C PHE A 288 3.45 0.64 -27.45
N GLU A 289 3.96 -0.58 -27.50
CA GLU A 289 4.28 -1.24 -28.75
C GLU A 289 3.03 -1.51 -29.60
N THR A 290 3.20 -1.60 -30.91
CA THR A 290 2.16 -1.97 -31.84
C THR A 290 1.64 -3.38 -31.47
N GLY A 291 0.43 -3.46 -30.88
CA GLY A 291 -0.14 -4.73 -30.44
C GLY A 291 -0.40 -4.85 -28.92
N GLN A 292 0.02 -3.86 -28.12
CA GLN A 292 -0.40 -3.83 -26.72
C GLN A 292 -1.90 -3.58 -26.62
N ARG A 293 -2.56 -4.42 -25.80
CA ARG A 293 -4.01 -4.41 -25.60
C ARG A 293 -4.37 -3.75 -24.27
N VAL A 294 -3.95 -2.46 -24.13
CA VAL A 294 -4.24 -1.63 -22.94
C VAL A 294 -4.90 -0.34 -23.40
N LEU A 295 -6.08 -0.04 -22.85
CA LEU A 295 -6.77 1.24 -23.02
C LEU A 295 -6.71 2.03 -21.71
N VAL A 296 -6.21 3.27 -21.79
CA VAL A 296 -6.19 4.17 -20.64
C VAL A 296 -7.40 5.08 -20.69
N VAL A 297 -8.24 5.07 -19.66
CA VAL A 297 -9.42 5.94 -19.53
C VAL A 297 -9.15 6.90 -18.37
N ALA A 298 -9.00 8.17 -18.65
CA ALA A 298 -8.82 9.22 -17.65
C ALA A 298 -10.14 9.97 -17.42
N ALA A 299 -10.53 10.17 -16.17
CA ALA A 299 -11.66 11.01 -15.80
C ALA A 299 -11.16 12.33 -15.20
N THR A 300 -11.71 13.44 -15.66
CA THR A 300 -11.36 14.78 -15.18
C THR A 300 -12.59 15.68 -15.11
N ASN A 301 -12.54 16.69 -14.27
CA ASN A 301 -13.54 17.75 -14.23
C ASN A 301 -13.20 18.90 -15.20
N SER A 302 -11.94 19.00 -15.65
CA SER A 302 -11.49 20.05 -16.56
C SER A 302 -10.47 19.52 -17.58
N TYR A 303 -10.91 19.29 -18.80
CA TYR A 303 -10.01 18.92 -19.90
C TYR A 303 -9.02 20.03 -20.25
N ARG A 304 -9.44 21.30 -20.08
CA ARG A 304 -8.61 22.46 -20.42
C ARG A 304 -7.43 22.66 -19.47
N SER A 305 -7.48 22.13 -18.25
CA SER A 305 -6.41 22.19 -17.28
C SER A 305 -5.28 21.20 -17.59
N LEU A 306 -5.55 20.15 -18.39
CA LEU A 306 -4.58 19.11 -18.70
C LEU A 306 -3.39 19.64 -19.51
N ASP A 307 -2.22 19.05 -19.28
CA ASP A 307 -1.00 19.32 -20.04
C ASP A 307 -1.23 19.01 -21.52
N PRO A 308 -0.96 19.97 -22.43
CA PRO A 308 -1.17 19.78 -23.86
C PRO A 308 -0.43 18.58 -24.45
N ALA A 309 0.66 18.13 -23.83
CA ALA A 309 1.40 16.95 -24.29
C ALA A 309 0.61 15.66 -24.06
N LEU A 310 -0.22 15.58 -23.02
CA LEU A 310 -1.06 14.41 -22.76
C LEU A 310 -2.18 14.23 -23.78
N ILE A 311 -2.77 15.34 -24.23
CA ILE A 311 -3.92 15.36 -25.13
C ILE A 311 -3.55 15.44 -26.62
N ARG A 312 -2.28 15.14 -26.95
CA ARG A 312 -1.84 15.03 -28.35
C ARG A 312 -2.22 13.67 -28.96
N PRO A 313 -2.47 13.61 -30.29
CA PRO A 313 -2.68 12.35 -30.99
C PRO A 313 -1.60 11.30 -30.70
N GLY A 314 -2.03 10.06 -30.49
CA GLY A 314 -1.14 8.96 -30.09
C GLY A 314 -1.04 8.72 -28.59
N ARG A 315 -1.75 9.54 -27.77
CA ARG A 315 -1.84 9.44 -26.29
C ARG A 315 -3.30 9.41 -25.87
N PHE A 316 -3.88 10.54 -25.42
CA PHE A 316 -5.31 10.63 -25.20
C PHE A 316 -5.96 11.17 -26.48
N ASP A 317 -6.34 10.25 -27.35
CA ASP A 317 -6.81 10.55 -28.70
C ASP A 317 -8.26 11.02 -28.75
N LEU A 318 -9.08 10.53 -27.81
CA LEU A 318 -10.51 10.76 -27.78
C LEU A 318 -10.94 11.45 -26.50
N LYS A 319 -11.96 12.28 -26.65
CA LYS A 319 -12.60 12.99 -25.56
C LYS A 319 -14.11 12.76 -25.62
N PHE A 320 -14.69 12.37 -24.48
CA PHE A 320 -16.13 12.31 -24.28
C PHE A 320 -16.55 13.25 -23.16
N THR A 321 -17.60 14.00 -23.39
CA THR A 321 -18.17 14.89 -22.39
C THR A 321 -19.35 14.20 -21.71
N VAL A 322 -19.27 14.06 -20.39
CA VAL A 322 -20.30 13.50 -19.52
C VAL A 322 -20.92 14.65 -18.74
N GLY A 323 -21.95 15.27 -19.34
CA GLY A 323 -22.68 16.38 -18.72
C GLY A 323 -23.69 15.94 -17.65
N ASN A 324 -24.43 16.90 -17.11
CA ASN A 324 -25.59 16.59 -16.29
C ASN A 324 -26.63 15.84 -17.12
N PRO A 325 -27.41 14.94 -16.49
CA PRO A 325 -28.40 14.14 -17.21
C PRO A 325 -29.49 15.00 -17.83
N ASP A 326 -29.88 14.71 -19.07
CA ASP A 326 -31.03 15.27 -19.73
C ASP A 326 -32.35 14.73 -19.15
N ALA A 327 -33.50 15.23 -19.59
CA ALA A 327 -34.79 14.84 -19.02
C ALA A 327 -35.06 13.32 -19.14
N ALA A 328 -34.69 12.73 -20.29
CA ALA A 328 -34.89 11.30 -20.53
C ALA A 328 -34.00 10.44 -19.61
N THR A 329 -32.73 10.82 -19.50
CA THR A 329 -31.76 10.17 -18.58
C THR A 329 -32.19 10.32 -17.13
N ARG A 330 -32.71 11.48 -16.71
CA ARG A 330 -33.23 11.65 -15.34
C ARG A 330 -34.43 10.74 -15.05
N ALA A 331 -35.36 10.62 -16.02
CA ALA A 331 -36.48 9.68 -15.85
C ALA A 331 -36.02 8.22 -15.74
N GLU A 332 -35.03 7.83 -16.53
CA GLU A 332 -34.42 6.52 -16.47
C GLU A 332 -33.72 6.28 -15.11
N LEU A 333 -32.96 7.26 -14.60
CA LEU A 333 -32.37 7.21 -13.27
C LEU A 333 -33.41 7.02 -12.17
N VAL A 334 -34.51 7.75 -12.22
CA VAL A 334 -35.63 7.59 -11.27
C VAL A 334 -36.13 6.14 -11.29
N ARG A 335 -36.35 5.55 -12.49
CA ARG A 335 -36.81 4.17 -12.63
C ARG A 335 -35.76 3.19 -12.05
N ILE A 336 -34.47 3.36 -12.39
CA ILE A 336 -33.39 2.51 -11.86
C ILE A 336 -33.38 2.54 -10.33
N TYR A 337 -33.44 3.72 -9.72
CA TYR A 337 -33.32 3.86 -8.25
C TYR A 337 -34.61 3.52 -7.48
N THR A 338 -35.75 3.49 -8.16
CA THR A 338 -37.02 3.09 -7.54
C THR A 338 -37.35 1.63 -7.81
N GLU A 339 -37.49 1.23 -9.07
CA GLU A 339 -37.96 -0.11 -9.47
C GLU A 339 -36.96 -1.23 -9.07
N ARG A 340 -35.66 -1.04 -9.35
CA ARG A 340 -34.64 -2.03 -8.99
C ARG A 340 -34.44 -2.18 -7.48
N ALA A 341 -34.68 -1.11 -6.73
CA ALA A 341 -34.62 -1.15 -5.28
C ALA A 341 -35.91 -1.68 -4.63
N GLY A 342 -36.91 -2.11 -5.42
CA GLY A 342 -38.22 -2.54 -4.94
C GLY A 342 -39.02 -1.44 -4.23
N ARG A 343 -38.78 -0.17 -4.60
CA ARG A 343 -39.43 1.00 -4.02
C ARG A 343 -40.61 1.43 -4.89
N THR A 344 -41.68 1.83 -4.28
CA THR A 344 -42.86 2.33 -4.97
C THR A 344 -42.98 3.84 -4.83
N LEU A 345 -43.29 4.52 -5.93
CA LEU A 345 -43.68 5.93 -5.90
C LEU A 345 -45.17 6.04 -5.55
N ALA A 346 -45.54 7.11 -4.89
CA ALA A 346 -46.94 7.43 -4.67
C ALA A 346 -47.68 7.68 -6.05
N PRO A 347 -48.98 7.35 -6.14
CA PRO A 347 -49.70 7.39 -7.43
C PRO A 347 -49.66 8.75 -8.15
N GLU A 348 -49.50 9.85 -7.43
CA GLU A 348 -49.40 11.21 -7.96
C GLU A 348 -48.01 11.51 -8.55
N LEU A 349 -47.02 10.67 -8.33
CA LEU A 349 -45.66 10.85 -8.83
C LEU A 349 -45.36 9.89 -9.98
N SER A 350 -44.84 10.43 -11.05
CA SER A 350 -44.27 9.67 -12.17
C SER A 350 -42.77 9.94 -12.32
N ALA A 351 -42.06 9.02 -12.96
CA ALA A 351 -40.63 9.21 -13.24
C ALA A 351 -40.37 10.48 -14.04
N ASP A 352 -41.25 10.80 -14.99
CA ASP A 352 -41.14 12.01 -15.84
C ASP A 352 -41.38 13.30 -15.03
N ARG A 353 -42.34 13.27 -14.09
CA ARG A 353 -42.58 14.40 -13.21
C ARG A 353 -41.37 14.65 -12.29
N LEU A 354 -40.80 13.61 -11.72
CA LEU A 354 -39.60 13.70 -10.90
C LEU A 354 -38.40 14.14 -11.75
N ALA A 355 -38.25 13.63 -12.96
CA ALA A 355 -37.20 14.06 -13.89
C ALA A 355 -37.24 15.58 -14.15
N ASN A 356 -38.42 16.17 -14.26
CA ASN A 356 -38.58 17.61 -14.39
C ASN A 356 -38.23 18.37 -13.10
N ALA A 357 -38.58 17.81 -11.94
CA ALA A 357 -38.26 18.41 -10.65
C ALA A 357 -36.73 18.40 -10.38
N PHE A 358 -36.02 17.39 -10.88
CA PHE A 358 -34.56 17.21 -10.72
C PHE A 358 -33.74 17.93 -11.81
N GLU A 359 -34.30 18.90 -12.53
CA GLU A 359 -33.57 19.66 -13.54
C GLU A 359 -32.30 20.31 -12.95
N GLY A 360 -31.18 20.15 -13.63
CA GLY A 360 -29.87 20.69 -13.21
C GLY A 360 -29.09 19.85 -12.19
N LEU A 361 -29.72 18.84 -11.57
CA LEU A 361 -29.03 17.98 -10.65
C LEU A 361 -28.12 16.96 -11.34
N SER A 362 -27.01 16.59 -10.69
CA SER A 362 -26.16 15.47 -11.12
C SER A 362 -26.81 14.12 -10.81
N CYS A 363 -26.32 13.05 -11.45
CA CYS A 363 -26.83 11.69 -11.19
C CYS A 363 -26.70 11.29 -9.71
N ALA A 364 -25.60 11.61 -9.07
CA ALA A 364 -25.38 11.34 -7.64
C ALA A 364 -26.31 12.17 -6.74
N ALA A 365 -26.63 13.41 -7.13
CA ALA A 365 -27.58 14.25 -6.41
C ALA A 365 -28.99 13.64 -6.45
N ILE A 366 -29.44 13.19 -7.63
CA ILE A 366 -30.73 12.50 -7.81
C ILE A 366 -30.79 11.24 -6.95
N GLU A 367 -29.74 10.41 -6.97
CA GLU A 367 -29.62 9.23 -6.14
C GLU A 367 -29.75 9.56 -4.65
N THR A 368 -29.04 10.59 -4.19
CA THR A 368 -29.05 11.03 -2.79
C THR A 368 -30.45 11.46 -2.35
N VAL A 369 -31.15 12.26 -3.15
CA VAL A 369 -32.52 12.69 -2.85
C VAL A 369 -33.47 11.51 -2.81
N LEU A 370 -33.43 10.59 -3.77
CA LEU A 370 -34.29 9.42 -3.83
C LEU A 370 -34.02 8.44 -2.66
N ASN A 371 -32.76 8.25 -2.29
CA ASN A 371 -32.40 7.44 -1.13
C ASN A 371 -32.84 8.08 0.19
N GLY A 372 -32.68 9.40 0.32
CA GLY A 372 -33.19 10.15 1.47
C GLY A 372 -34.71 10.04 1.59
N ALA A 373 -35.45 10.29 0.50
CA ALA A 373 -36.90 10.18 0.48
C ALA A 373 -37.42 8.78 0.80
N ALA A 374 -36.71 7.74 0.31
CA ALA A 374 -37.03 6.35 0.68
C ALA A 374 -36.80 6.06 2.16
N THR A 375 -35.77 6.64 2.76
CA THR A 375 -35.49 6.52 4.19
C THR A 375 -36.59 7.18 5.01
N GLU A 376 -37.04 8.39 4.65
CA GLU A 376 -38.14 9.09 5.31
C GLU A 376 -39.45 8.30 5.17
N ALA A 377 -39.74 7.75 4.00
CA ALA A 377 -40.93 6.91 3.79
C ALA A 377 -40.90 5.66 4.68
N LEU A 378 -39.74 5.04 4.85
CA LEU A 378 -39.56 3.86 5.71
C LEU A 378 -39.76 4.21 7.20
N LEU A 379 -39.21 5.32 7.65
CA LEU A 379 -39.35 5.82 9.03
C LEU A 379 -40.78 6.24 9.32
N GLY A 380 -41.55 6.72 8.32
CA GLY A 380 -42.94 7.09 8.39
C GLY A 380 -43.95 5.92 8.32
N GLY A 381 -43.48 4.64 8.40
CA GLY A 381 -44.34 3.46 8.39
C GLY A 381 -44.25 2.59 7.12
N GLY A 382 -43.30 2.83 6.21
CA GLY A 382 -42.98 1.93 5.08
C GLY A 382 -43.92 2.10 3.87
N GLY A 383 -44.50 3.26 3.69
CA GLY A 383 -45.37 3.58 2.54
C GLY A 383 -44.60 3.95 1.27
N PRO A 384 -45.32 4.24 0.15
CA PRO A 384 -44.73 4.71 -1.08
C PRO A 384 -44.06 6.08 -0.88
N ILE A 385 -43.04 6.36 -1.71
CA ILE A 385 -42.33 7.64 -1.71
C ILE A 385 -43.23 8.73 -2.29
N GLY A 386 -43.63 9.70 -1.47
CA GLY A 386 -44.46 10.83 -1.87
C GLY A 386 -43.66 12.11 -2.08
N ALA A 387 -44.37 13.15 -2.55
CA ALA A 387 -43.77 14.46 -2.82
C ALA A 387 -43.20 15.15 -1.56
N ALA A 388 -43.82 14.90 -0.38
CA ALA A 388 -43.36 15.47 0.87
C ALA A 388 -41.98 14.93 1.26
N GLN A 389 -41.77 13.62 1.19
CA GLN A 389 -40.49 12.96 1.51
C GLN A 389 -39.38 13.41 0.53
N ILE A 390 -39.70 13.61 -0.75
CA ILE A 390 -38.72 14.10 -1.74
C ILE A 390 -38.29 15.53 -1.42
N ARG A 391 -39.24 16.40 -1.05
CA ARG A 391 -38.94 17.79 -0.68
C ARG A 391 -38.09 17.83 0.59
N GLU A 392 -38.44 17.07 1.61
CA GLU A 392 -37.69 16.98 2.87
C GLU A 392 -36.26 16.44 2.64
N ALA A 393 -36.12 15.41 1.82
CA ALA A 393 -34.81 14.87 1.47
C ALA A 393 -33.94 15.87 0.70
N ALA A 394 -34.54 16.63 -0.21
CA ALA A 394 -33.84 17.65 -0.96
C ALA A 394 -33.40 18.83 -0.06
N GLU A 395 -34.24 19.26 0.86
CA GLU A 395 -33.92 20.30 1.84
C GLU A 395 -32.77 19.86 2.78
N LYS A 396 -32.83 18.65 3.31
CA LYS A 396 -31.76 18.07 4.17
C LYS A 396 -30.40 17.98 3.47
N THR A 397 -30.41 17.89 2.13
CA THR A 397 -29.19 17.76 1.32
C THR A 397 -28.81 19.05 0.62
N ASP A 398 -29.45 20.17 0.93
CA ASP A 398 -29.27 21.50 0.30
C ASP A 398 -29.39 21.46 -1.24
N MET A 399 -30.27 20.60 -1.76
CA MET A 399 -30.53 20.47 -3.20
C MET A 399 -31.78 21.22 -3.61
N ARG A 400 -31.61 22.07 -4.61
CA ARG A 400 -32.75 22.88 -5.13
C ARG A 400 -33.53 22.10 -6.18
N LEU A 401 -34.80 21.81 -5.87
CA LEU A 401 -35.72 21.26 -6.83
C LEU A 401 -36.35 22.39 -7.65
N LYS A 402 -36.76 22.09 -8.88
CA LYS A 402 -37.46 23.03 -9.72
C LYS A 402 -38.83 23.38 -9.09
N ALA A 403 -39.04 24.66 -8.82
CA ALA A 403 -40.26 25.14 -8.19
C ALA A 403 -41.52 24.82 -9.03
N GLY A 404 -42.63 24.46 -8.33
CA GLY A 404 -43.92 24.25 -8.95
C GLY A 404 -44.13 22.92 -9.70
N VAL A 405 -43.20 21.97 -9.58
CA VAL A 405 -43.29 20.64 -10.22
C VAL A 405 -43.78 19.55 -9.25
N LEU A 406 -43.40 19.63 -7.97
CA LEU A 406 -43.79 18.69 -6.91
C LEU A 406 -44.82 19.25 -5.97
#